data_4caead57c128e583468107790aeedd78
#
_entry.id   4caead57c128e583468107790aeedd78
#
_cell.length_a   1.000
_cell.length_b   1.000
_cell.length_c   1.000
_cell.angle_alpha   90.00
_cell.angle_beta   90.00
_cell.angle_gamma   90.00
#
_symmetry.space_group_name_H-M   'P 1'
#
loop_
_entity.id
_entity.type
_entity.pdbx_description
1 polymer ?
#
loop_
_entity_poly.entity_id
_entity_poly.type
_entity_poly.pdbx_seq_one_letter_code
_entity_poly.pdbx_strand_id
1 'polypeptide(L)'
;LLPVQGQPKPVAHTRVTTLVKALDDTSNLEKWACRMTALGLAERADLRALVASHRDDKAALNRVVGQAKEAARSGAGANTGTALHRFAELVDAGMDVDLGEWADDIAAYRRTLDDAGVRILPEMMERIIRVPGLQVAGTFDRLVEVDGRRYIADIKTGSIEWAHLAIAAQLAAHAAAPGPTSS
;
A
#
# COMPACT_ATOMS: atom_id res chain seq x y z
N LEU A 1 11.67 15.02 -1.45
CA LEU A 1 13.02 15.58 -1.34
C LEU A 1 13.59 15.17 0.02
N LEU A 2 14.77 14.54 0.04
CA LEU A 2 15.43 14.13 1.27
C LEU A 2 16.80 14.83 1.39
N PRO A 3 17.22 15.22 2.61
CA PRO A 3 18.55 15.76 2.82
C PRO A 3 19.60 14.67 2.50
N VAL A 4 20.68 15.07 1.87
CA VAL A 4 21.83 14.21 1.57
C VAL A 4 23.07 14.87 2.14
N GLN A 5 23.84 14.10 2.93
CA GLN A 5 25.06 14.61 3.54
C GLN A 5 26.02 15.15 2.47
N GLY A 6 26.52 16.37 2.68
CA GLY A 6 27.40 17.05 1.73
C GLY A 6 26.70 17.76 0.57
N GLN A 7 25.36 17.73 0.49
CA GLN A 7 24.59 18.45 -0.50
C GLN A 7 23.93 19.69 0.10
N PRO A 8 24.05 20.87 -0.52
CA PRO A 8 23.48 22.12 0.02
C PRO A 8 21.96 22.20 -0.09
N LYS A 9 21.33 21.34 -0.91
CA LYS A 9 19.87 21.28 -1.12
C LYS A 9 19.37 19.85 -1.03
N PRO A 10 18.11 19.65 -0.58
CA PRO A 10 17.48 18.33 -0.60
C PRO A 10 17.42 17.75 -2.03
N VAL A 11 17.74 16.46 -2.15
CA VAL A 11 17.76 15.75 -3.43
C VAL A 11 16.46 14.98 -3.64
N ALA A 12 15.94 15.01 -4.87
CA ALA A 12 14.78 14.22 -5.26
C ALA A 12 15.18 12.73 -5.33
N HIS A 13 14.32 11.87 -4.76
CA HIS A 13 14.47 10.42 -4.84
C HIS A 13 13.21 9.81 -5.46
N THR A 14 13.38 8.80 -6.29
CA THR A 14 12.28 7.96 -6.75
C THR A 14 11.79 7.12 -5.58
N ARG A 15 10.47 6.92 -5.48
CA ARG A 15 9.93 6.03 -4.43
C ARG A 15 10.24 4.57 -4.76
N VAL A 16 10.59 3.77 -3.75
CA VAL A 16 10.75 2.30 -3.90
C VAL A 16 9.52 1.69 -4.58
N THR A 17 8.31 2.05 -4.13
CA THR A 17 7.06 1.57 -4.73
C THR A 17 6.90 1.94 -6.20
N THR A 18 7.43 3.08 -6.64
CA THR A 18 7.43 3.46 -8.06
C THR A 18 8.42 2.62 -8.86
N LEU A 19 9.59 2.34 -8.29
CA LEU A 19 10.60 1.51 -8.93
C LEU A 19 10.09 0.08 -9.16
N VAL A 20 9.49 -0.53 -8.13
CA VAL A 20 9.03 -1.92 -8.19
C VAL A 20 7.77 -2.12 -9.03
N LYS A 21 6.99 -1.06 -9.29
CA LYS A 21 5.82 -1.13 -10.20
C LYS A 21 6.14 -1.68 -11.59
N ALA A 22 7.37 -1.55 -12.05
CA ALA A 22 7.80 -2.14 -13.32
C ALA A 22 7.78 -3.68 -13.31
N LEU A 23 7.70 -4.29 -12.11
CA LEU A 23 7.64 -5.74 -11.90
C LEU A 23 6.21 -6.25 -11.64
N ASP A 24 5.22 -5.33 -11.52
CA ASP A 24 3.83 -5.69 -11.27
C ASP A 24 3.16 -6.18 -12.56
N ASP A 25 2.51 -7.33 -12.49
CA ASP A 25 1.53 -7.72 -13.49
C ASP A 25 0.17 -7.05 -13.19
N THR A 26 -0.10 -5.95 -13.88
CA THR A 26 -1.33 -5.18 -13.72
C THR A 26 -2.51 -5.74 -14.52
N SER A 27 -2.35 -6.79 -15.31
CA SER A 27 -3.35 -7.31 -16.25
C SER A 27 -4.66 -7.71 -15.54
N ASN A 28 -4.56 -8.32 -14.37
CA ASN A 28 -5.72 -8.69 -13.56
C ASN A 28 -6.42 -7.47 -12.94
N LEU A 29 -5.66 -6.45 -12.55
CA LEU A 29 -6.18 -5.19 -12.04
C LEU A 29 -6.93 -4.42 -13.15
N GLU A 30 -6.40 -4.42 -14.37
CA GLU A 30 -7.07 -3.81 -15.53
C GLU A 30 -8.38 -4.51 -15.85
N LYS A 31 -8.37 -5.86 -15.92
CA LYS A 31 -9.59 -6.67 -16.11
C LYS A 31 -10.62 -6.42 -15.00
N TRP A 32 -10.18 -6.33 -13.77
CA TRP A 32 -11.03 -6.00 -12.64
C TRP A 32 -11.61 -4.59 -12.77
N ALA A 33 -10.80 -3.59 -13.12
CA ALA A 33 -11.25 -2.22 -13.33
C ALA A 33 -12.30 -2.11 -14.46
N CYS A 34 -12.11 -2.86 -15.54
CA CYS A 34 -13.11 -2.96 -16.62
C CYS A 34 -14.44 -3.56 -16.12
N ARG A 35 -14.38 -4.66 -15.34
CA ARG A 35 -15.59 -5.26 -14.76
C ARG A 35 -16.33 -4.30 -13.83
N MET A 36 -15.62 -3.59 -12.94
CA MET A 36 -16.22 -2.60 -12.05
C MET A 36 -16.87 -1.45 -12.83
N THR A 37 -16.21 -0.98 -13.88
CA THR A 37 -16.79 0.04 -14.77
C THR A 37 -18.08 -0.46 -15.42
N ALA A 38 -18.09 -1.70 -15.93
CA ALA A 38 -19.28 -2.29 -16.56
C ALA A 38 -20.45 -2.44 -15.57
N LEU A 39 -20.16 -2.92 -14.34
CA LEU A 39 -21.16 -3.04 -13.28
C LEU A 39 -21.76 -1.68 -12.91
N GLY A 40 -20.92 -0.68 -12.65
CA GLY A 40 -21.41 0.65 -12.32
C GLY A 40 -22.20 1.32 -13.44
N LEU A 41 -21.84 1.11 -14.69
CA LEU A 41 -22.64 1.56 -15.83
C LEU A 41 -23.98 0.80 -15.92
N ALA A 42 -24.02 -0.49 -15.57
CA ALA A 42 -25.27 -1.24 -15.54
C ALA A 42 -26.25 -0.66 -14.51
N GLU A 43 -25.76 -0.26 -13.35
CA GLU A 43 -26.56 0.31 -12.25
C GLU A 43 -26.98 1.78 -12.48
N ARG A 44 -26.22 2.55 -13.29
CA ARG A 44 -26.36 4.00 -13.45
C ARG A 44 -26.75 4.38 -14.89
N ALA A 45 -28.06 4.53 -15.11
CA ALA A 45 -28.62 4.94 -16.43
C ALA A 45 -28.14 6.32 -16.89
N ASP A 46 -27.97 7.25 -15.97
CA ASP A 46 -27.44 8.58 -16.22
C ASP A 46 -26.00 8.55 -16.76
N LEU A 47 -25.14 7.68 -16.22
CA LEU A 47 -23.76 7.52 -16.70
C LEU A 47 -23.72 6.92 -18.11
N ARG A 48 -24.64 5.98 -18.44
CA ARG A 48 -24.77 5.46 -19.81
C ARG A 48 -25.15 6.55 -20.80
N ALA A 49 -26.07 7.45 -20.42
CA ALA A 49 -26.45 8.59 -21.25
C ALA A 49 -25.27 9.55 -21.49
N LEU A 50 -24.45 9.81 -20.45
CA LEU A 50 -23.24 10.60 -20.58
C LEU A 50 -22.21 9.95 -21.51
N VAL A 51 -22.01 8.65 -21.46
CA VAL A 51 -21.14 7.93 -22.42
C VAL A 51 -21.63 8.15 -23.84
N ALA A 52 -22.94 8.01 -24.08
CA ALA A 52 -23.52 8.16 -25.42
C ALA A 52 -23.32 9.57 -25.98
N SER A 53 -23.42 10.61 -25.15
CA SER A 53 -23.32 12.03 -25.55
C SER A 53 -21.88 12.57 -25.63
N HIS A 54 -20.89 11.89 -25.02
CA HIS A 54 -19.50 12.40 -24.92
C HIS A 54 -18.49 11.41 -25.48
N ARG A 55 -18.79 10.69 -26.56
CA ARG A 55 -17.95 9.63 -27.13
C ARG A 55 -16.52 10.07 -27.46
N ASP A 56 -16.36 11.31 -27.90
CA ASP A 56 -15.08 11.87 -28.32
C ASP A 56 -14.40 12.71 -27.24
N ASP A 57 -15.04 12.91 -26.07
CA ASP A 57 -14.46 13.67 -24.96
C ASP A 57 -13.81 12.72 -23.94
N LYS A 58 -12.49 12.53 -24.07
CA LYS A 58 -11.70 11.68 -23.16
C LYS A 58 -11.82 12.11 -21.69
N ALA A 59 -11.91 13.42 -21.42
CA ALA A 59 -11.99 13.92 -20.05
C ALA A 59 -13.36 13.59 -19.41
N ALA A 60 -14.44 13.76 -20.19
CA ALA A 60 -15.78 13.37 -19.76
C ALA A 60 -15.87 11.86 -19.56
N LEU A 61 -15.37 11.04 -20.47
CA LEU A 61 -15.36 9.59 -20.36
C LEU A 61 -14.55 9.13 -19.13
N ASN A 62 -13.40 9.73 -18.84
CA ASN A 62 -12.62 9.39 -17.64
C ASN A 62 -13.38 9.71 -16.35
N ARG A 63 -14.13 10.81 -16.30
CA ARG A 63 -15.01 11.11 -15.16
C ARG A 63 -16.11 10.08 -15.00
N VAL A 64 -16.76 9.69 -16.09
CA VAL A 64 -17.81 8.65 -16.10
C VAL A 64 -17.26 7.31 -15.61
N VAL A 65 -16.08 6.90 -16.08
CA VAL A 65 -15.40 5.67 -15.60
C VAL A 65 -15.15 5.74 -14.09
N GLY A 66 -14.68 6.88 -13.57
CA GLY A 66 -14.50 7.08 -12.13
C GLY A 66 -15.80 6.90 -11.35
N GLN A 67 -16.87 7.57 -11.77
CA GLN A 67 -18.19 7.50 -11.13
C GLN A 67 -18.81 6.09 -11.22
N ALA A 68 -18.65 5.39 -12.34
CA ALA A 68 -19.11 4.02 -12.48
C ALA A 68 -18.38 3.06 -11.53
N LYS A 69 -17.07 3.18 -11.42
CA LYS A 69 -16.27 2.40 -10.48
C LYS A 69 -16.65 2.67 -9.02
N GLU A 70 -16.95 3.91 -8.69
CA GLU A 70 -17.43 4.30 -7.37
C GLU A 70 -18.82 3.70 -7.08
N ALA A 71 -19.77 3.77 -8.03
CA ALA A 71 -21.08 3.15 -7.92
C ALA A 71 -20.97 1.65 -7.67
N ALA A 72 -20.06 0.96 -8.38
CA ALA A 72 -19.77 -0.46 -8.17
C ALA A 72 -18.97 -0.74 -6.86
N ARG A 73 -18.77 0.26 -5.99
CA ARG A 73 -18.00 0.16 -4.73
C ARG A 73 -16.57 -0.39 -4.91
N SER A 74 -15.94 -0.06 -6.03
CA SER A 74 -14.58 -0.53 -6.34
C SER A 74 -13.53 -0.08 -5.32
N GLY A 75 -13.78 1.00 -4.58
CA GLY A 75 -12.90 1.51 -3.53
C GLY A 75 -13.07 0.82 -2.17
N ALA A 76 -14.10 0.01 -1.96
CA ALA A 76 -14.39 -0.57 -0.65
C ALA A 76 -13.21 -1.39 -0.08
N GLY A 77 -12.60 -2.25 -0.90
CA GLY A 77 -11.44 -3.04 -0.48
C GLY A 77 -10.21 -2.19 -0.15
N ALA A 78 -9.97 -1.11 -0.91
CA ALA A 78 -8.86 -0.20 -0.64
C ALA A 78 -9.09 0.60 0.65
N ASN A 79 -10.32 1.03 0.92
CA ASN A 79 -10.68 1.72 2.15
C ASN A 79 -10.55 0.80 3.37
N THR A 80 -11.03 -0.45 3.27
CA THR A 80 -10.83 -1.50 4.27
C THR A 80 -9.34 -1.72 4.55
N GLY A 81 -8.53 -1.88 3.50
CA GLY A 81 -7.09 -2.06 3.63
C GLY A 81 -6.42 -0.89 4.36
N THR A 82 -6.77 0.34 4.01
CA THR A 82 -6.23 1.55 4.65
C THR A 82 -6.62 1.62 6.14
N ALA A 83 -7.87 1.29 6.48
CA ALA A 83 -8.34 1.28 7.86
C ALA A 83 -7.59 0.24 8.70
N LEU A 84 -7.51 -1.00 8.22
CA LEU A 84 -6.78 -2.08 8.90
C LEU A 84 -5.31 -1.75 9.11
N HIS A 85 -4.64 -1.19 8.08
CA HIS A 85 -3.25 -0.76 8.19
C HIS A 85 -3.07 0.28 9.30
N ARG A 86 -3.97 1.28 9.34
CA ARG A 86 -3.93 2.34 10.35
C ARG A 86 -4.17 1.81 11.76
N PHE A 87 -5.17 0.94 11.96
CA PHE A 87 -5.42 0.33 13.27
C PHE A 87 -4.27 -0.58 13.71
N ALA A 88 -3.71 -1.37 12.80
CA ALA A 88 -2.54 -2.18 13.10
C ALA A 88 -1.35 -1.31 13.57
N GLU A 89 -1.06 -0.19 12.90
CA GLU A 89 -0.03 0.77 13.34
C GLU A 89 -0.25 1.26 14.77
N LEU A 90 -1.48 1.71 15.08
CA LEU A 90 -1.80 2.27 16.39
C LEU A 90 -1.62 1.23 17.49
N VAL A 91 -2.10 0.02 17.23
CA VAL A 91 -2.01 -1.10 18.16
C VAL A 91 -0.56 -1.56 18.36
N ASP A 92 0.23 -1.62 17.30
CA ASP A 92 1.64 -1.96 17.33
C ASP A 92 2.48 -0.90 18.06
N ALA A 93 2.05 0.36 17.99
CA ALA A 93 2.62 1.45 18.79
C ALA A 93 2.20 1.43 20.27
N GLY A 94 1.38 0.45 20.69
CA GLY A 94 0.89 0.31 22.07
C GLY A 94 -0.21 1.29 22.44
N MET A 95 -0.88 1.90 21.46
CA MET A 95 -1.96 2.83 21.72
C MET A 95 -3.25 2.07 22.02
N ASP A 96 -3.98 2.57 23.02
CA ASP A 96 -5.36 2.14 23.30
C ASP A 96 -6.32 2.91 22.40
N VAL A 97 -6.98 2.20 21.50
CA VAL A 97 -7.88 2.78 20.49
C VAL A 97 -9.17 1.98 20.39
N ASP A 98 -10.27 2.68 20.19
CA ASP A 98 -11.55 2.03 19.86
C ASP A 98 -11.48 1.49 18.43
N LEU A 99 -11.48 0.18 18.30
CA LEU A 99 -11.38 -0.54 17.03
C LEU A 99 -12.74 -0.69 16.33
N GLY A 100 -13.86 -0.47 17.04
CA GLY A 100 -15.19 -0.61 16.48
C GLY A 100 -15.39 -1.93 15.72
N GLU A 101 -15.85 -1.84 14.48
CA GLU A 101 -16.07 -3.01 13.60
C GLU A 101 -14.80 -3.79 13.22
N TRP A 102 -13.60 -3.22 13.42
CA TRP A 102 -12.30 -3.82 13.07
C TRP A 102 -11.67 -4.66 14.19
N ALA A 103 -12.36 -4.80 15.33
CA ALA A 103 -11.81 -5.48 16.52
C ALA A 103 -11.41 -6.93 16.24
N ASP A 104 -12.24 -7.68 15.52
CA ASP A 104 -11.97 -9.08 15.19
C ASP A 104 -10.81 -9.24 14.21
N ASP A 105 -10.71 -8.35 13.22
CA ASP A 105 -9.62 -8.34 12.23
C ASP A 105 -8.27 -8.05 12.91
N ILE A 106 -8.23 -7.05 13.79
CA ILE A 106 -7.03 -6.69 14.53
C ILE A 106 -6.67 -7.78 15.56
N ALA A 107 -7.65 -8.42 16.19
CA ALA A 107 -7.39 -9.57 17.03
C ALA A 107 -6.81 -10.75 16.23
N ALA A 108 -7.30 -11.01 15.02
CA ALA A 108 -6.74 -12.03 14.13
C ALA A 108 -5.31 -11.68 13.70
N TYR A 109 -5.05 -10.42 13.35
CA TYR A 109 -3.71 -9.93 13.06
C TYR A 109 -2.74 -10.20 14.22
N ARG A 110 -3.10 -9.82 15.45
CA ARG A 110 -2.26 -10.06 16.64
C ARG A 110 -1.99 -11.54 16.87
N ARG A 111 -3.03 -12.37 16.80
CA ARG A 111 -2.84 -13.84 16.92
C ARG A 111 -1.87 -14.38 15.90
N THR A 112 -1.95 -13.92 14.64
CA THR A 112 -1.04 -14.35 13.58
C THR A 112 0.43 -14.01 13.91
N LEU A 113 0.69 -12.84 14.47
CA LEU A 113 2.04 -12.45 14.90
C LEU A 113 2.52 -13.30 16.08
N ASP A 114 1.67 -13.51 17.09
CA ASP A 114 1.99 -14.29 18.28
C ASP A 114 2.28 -15.75 17.90
N ASP A 115 1.42 -16.37 17.09
CA ASP A 115 1.58 -17.76 16.63
C ASP A 115 2.86 -17.95 15.80
N ALA A 116 3.28 -16.92 15.06
CA ALA A 116 4.50 -16.93 14.27
C ALA A 116 5.75 -16.49 15.07
N GLY A 117 5.61 -16.16 16.36
CA GLY A 117 6.71 -15.65 17.19
C GLY A 117 7.29 -14.33 16.70
N VAL A 118 6.47 -13.50 16.04
CA VAL A 118 6.89 -12.22 15.48
C VAL A 118 6.77 -11.13 16.53
N ARG A 119 7.87 -10.49 16.88
CA ARG A 119 7.91 -9.33 17.77
C ARG A 119 8.11 -8.06 16.98
N ILE A 120 7.17 -7.13 17.03
CA ILE A 120 7.29 -5.80 16.42
C ILE A 120 8.22 -4.94 17.27
N LEU A 121 8.99 -4.08 16.58
CA LEU A 121 9.83 -3.06 17.20
C LEU A 121 9.17 -1.68 16.98
N PRO A 122 8.36 -1.17 17.95
CA PRO A 122 7.53 0.01 17.75
C PRO A 122 8.34 1.27 17.38
N GLU A 123 9.56 1.39 17.91
CA GLU A 123 10.48 2.49 17.63
C GLU A 123 10.98 2.50 16.18
N MET A 124 10.74 1.41 15.46
CA MET A 124 11.20 1.17 14.09
C MET A 124 10.03 0.99 13.10
N MET A 125 8.97 1.73 13.31
CA MET A 125 7.81 1.77 12.41
C MET A 125 7.87 3.02 11.52
N GLU A 126 7.31 2.93 10.31
CA GLU A 126 7.15 4.03 9.35
C GLU A 126 8.46 4.84 9.14
N ARG A 127 9.61 4.14 9.03
CA ARG A 127 10.90 4.81 8.85
C ARG A 127 11.22 5.02 7.38
N ILE A 128 11.61 6.25 7.07
CA ILE A 128 12.13 6.60 5.74
C ILE A 128 13.57 6.11 5.63
N ILE A 129 13.82 5.35 4.57
CA ILE A 129 15.17 4.85 4.22
C ILE A 129 15.57 5.29 2.82
N ARG A 130 16.86 5.30 2.57
CA ARG A 130 17.45 5.50 1.24
C ARG A 130 18.20 4.25 0.82
N VAL A 131 17.98 3.82 -0.40
CA VAL A 131 18.69 2.66 -0.96
C VAL A 131 20.12 3.07 -1.34
N PRO A 132 21.16 2.44 -0.79
CA PRO A 132 22.54 2.79 -1.09
C PRO A 132 22.85 2.68 -2.59
N GLY A 133 23.60 3.65 -3.11
CA GLY A 133 24.00 3.67 -4.51
C GLY A 133 22.90 4.03 -5.52
N LEU A 134 21.65 4.23 -5.07
CA LEU A 134 20.53 4.61 -5.91
C LEU A 134 19.89 5.90 -5.41
N GLN A 135 19.34 6.69 -6.35
CA GLN A 135 18.47 7.83 -5.98
C GLN A 135 17.04 7.34 -5.71
N VAL A 136 16.92 6.36 -4.81
CA VAL A 136 15.67 5.72 -4.43
C VAL A 136 15.50 5.79 -2.93
N ALA A 137 14.28 6.07 -2.48
CA ALA A 137 13.91 6.10 -1.08
C ALA A 137 12.51 5.52 -0.88
N GLY A 138 12.22 5.05 0.31
CA GLY A 138 10.92 4.53 0.67
C GLY A 138 10.70 4.57 2.17
N THR A 139 9.46 4.38 2.57
CA THR A 139 9.09 4.14 3.96
C THR A 139 8.78 2.65 4.09
N PHE A 140 9.41 1.98 5.04
CA PHE A 140 9.02 0.62 5.38
C PHE A 140 8.03 0.66 6.56
N ASP A 141 7.09 -0.28 6.58
CA ASP A 141 6.04 -0.27 7.57
C ASP A 141 6.58 -0.63 8.96
N ARG A 142 7.29 -1.74 9.06
CA ARG A 142 7.73 -2.30 10.36
C ARG A 142 9.10 -2.96 10.27
N LEU A 143 9.86 -2.87 11.35
CA LEU A 143 10.95 -3.78 11.65
C LEU A 143 10.45 -4.78 12.70
N VAL A 144 10.65 -6.04 12.44
CA VAL A 144 10.22 -7.13 13.33
C VAL A 144 11.41 -8.01 13.71
N GLU A 145 11.27 -8.75 14.81
CA GLU A 145 12.22 -9.74 15.24
C GLU A 145 11.55 -11.12 15.31
N VAL A 146 12.19 -12.12 14.73
CA VAL A 146 11.79 -13.52 14.76
C VAL A 146 13.04 -14.34 15.02
N ASP A 147 13.03 -15.18 16.07
CA ASP A 147 14.17 -16.01 16.47
C ASP A 147 15.49 -15.23 16.62
N GLY A 148 15.41 -14.03 17.19
CA GLY A 148 16.56 -13.13 17.40
C GLY A 148 17.12 -12.49 16.14
N ARG A 149 16.45 -12.64 14.99
CA ARG A 149 16.81 -12.01 13.72
C ARG A 149 15.82 -10.91 13.37
N ARG A 150 16.32 -9.85 12.76
CA ARG A 150 15.50 -8.71 12.33
C ARG A 150 15.11 -8.80 10.88
N TYR A 151 13.85 -8.47 10.59
CA TYR A 151 13.28 -8.46 9.24
C TYR A 151 12.47 -7.21 9.00
N ILE A 152 12.48 -6.71 7.77
CA ILE A 152 11.50 -5.73 7.31
C ILE A 152 10.19 -6.48 7.04
N ALA A 153 9.10 -5.98 7.60
CA ALA A 153 7.77 -6.52 7.39
C ALA A 153 6.83 -5.43 6.83
N ASP A 154 5.87 -5.87 6.05
CA ASP A 154 4.88 -5.02 5.40
C ASP A 154 3.52 -5.74 5.45
N ILE A 155 2.47 -5.02 5.85
CA ILE A 155 1.12 -5.58 5.94
C ILE A 155 0.45 -5.50 4.56
N LYS A 156 -0.15 -6.60 4.14
CA LYS A 156 -0.98 -6.65 2.94
C LYS A 156 -2.35 -7.21 3.31
N THR A 157 -3.39 -6.42 3.10
CA THR A 157 -4.78 -6.76 3.45
C THR A 157 -5.59 -7.35 2.30
N GLY A 158 -4.97 -7.55 1.14
CA GLY A 158 -5.59 -8.14 -0.05
C GLY A 158 -4.86 -9.38 -0.53
N SER A 159 -5.32 -9.96 -1.66
CA SER A 159 -4.59 -11.05 -2.32
C SER A 159 -3.24 -10.55 -2.81
N ILE A 160 -2.18 -11.25 -2.43
CA ILE A 160 -0.80 -10.98 -2.85
C ILE A 160 -0.36 -11.88 -4.01
N GLU A 161 -1.25 -12.75 -4.49
CA GLU A 161 -0.94 -13.83 -5.44
C GLU A 161 -0.22 -13.34 -6.71
N TRP A 162 -0.58 -12.15 -7.19
CA TRP A 162 -0.04 -11.56 -8.42
C TRP A 162 1.05 -10.51 -8.18
N ALA A 163 1.36 -10.20 -6.92
CA ALA A 163 2.30 -9.14 -6.54
C ALA A 163 3.58 -9.65 -5.86
N HIS A 164 3.81 -10.95 -5.81
CA HIS A 164 4.95 -11.55 -5.09
C HIS A 164 6.30 -10.95 -5.47
N LEU A 165 6.56 -10.77 -6.76
CA LEU A 165 7.85 -10.25 -7.23
C LEU A 165 8.05 -8.79 -6.83
N ALA A 166 7.01 -7.96 -6.99
CA ALA A 166 7.06 -6.55 -6.60
C ALA A 166 7.19 -6.39 -5.09
N ILE A 167 6.47 -7.18 -4.29
CA ILE A 167 6.58 -7.21 -2.83
C ILE A 167 7.99 -7.64 -2.41
N ALA A 168 8.53 -8.72 -2.97
CA ALA A 168 9.86 -9.19 -2.66
C ALA A 168 10.94 -8.14 -3.01
N ALA A 169 10.82 -7.48 -4.15
CA ALA A 169 11.72 -6.41 -4.57
C ALA A 169 11.60 -5.17 -3.66
N GLN A 170 10.38 -4.82 -3.21
CA GLN A 170 10.15 -3.75 -2.25
C GLN A 170 10.85 -4.04 -0.92
N LEU A 171 10.61 -5.23 -0.35
CA LEU A 171 11.24 -5.64 0.91
C LEU A 171 12.76 -5.71 0.80
N ALA A 172 13.30 -6.25 -0.30
CA ALA A 172 14.73 -6.30 -0.54
C ALA A 172 15.36 -4.89 -0.65
N ALA A 173 14.69 -3.97 -1.33
CA ALA A 173 15.14 -2.59 -1.42
C ALA A 173 15.16 -1.91 -0.04
N HIS A 174 14.15 -2.15 0.80
CA HIS A 174 14.11 -1.64 2.16
C HIS A 174 15.20 -2.27 3.05
N ALA A 175 15.42 -3.59 2.93
CA ALA A 175 16.43 -4.31 3.70
C ALA A 175 17.87 -3.95 3.29
N ALA A 176 18.10 -3.50 2.06
CA ALA A 176 19.41 -3.05 1.59
C ALA A 176 19.84 -1.68 2.18
N ALA A 177 18.92 -0.93 2.78
CA ALA A 177 19.28 0.31 3.45
C ALA A 177 20.09 0.01 4.71
N PRO A 178 21.15 0.80 5.00
CA PRO A 178 21.83 0.69 6.28
C PRO A 178 20.78 0.93 7.37
N GLY A 179 20.73 0.00 8.32
CA GLY A 179 19.86 0.16 9.49
C GLY A 179 20.09 1.52 10.13
N PRO A 180 19.11 2.08 10.84
CA PRO A 180 19.32 3.35 11.52
C PRO A 180 20.54 3.18 12.42
N THR A 181 21.53 4.00 12.15
CA THR A 181 22.68 4.14 13.06
C THR A 181 22.11 4.62 14.39
N SER A 182 22.25 3.79 15.41
CA SER A 182 22.07 4.21 16.81
C SER A 182 22.97 5.43 17.01
N SER A 183 22.35 6.58 17.10
CA SER A 183 23.00 7.83 17.53
C SER A 183 23.11 7.83 19.03
#